data_c65ef4f742a96a9a648b6d9d17972a8a
#
_entry.id   c65ef4f742a96a9a648b6d9d17972a8a
#
_cell.length_a   1.000
_cell.length_b   1.000
_cell.length_c   1.000
_cell.angle_alpha   90.00
_cell.angle_beta   90.00
_cell.angle_gamma   90.00
#
_symmetry.space_group_name_H-M   'P 1'
#
loop_
_entity.id
_entity.type
_entity.pdbx_description
1 polymer ?
#
loop_
_entity_poly.entity_id
_entity_poly.type
_entity_poly.pdbx_seq_one_letter_code
_entity_poly.pdbx_strand_id
1 'polypeptide(L)'
;MYVENYSTPQPVVVSDVSVMLDVCGWHVPAGFPSPAADHAQERIDLNKQLIRNKEATYIFRVKGDSMIGAGIYEGDALLVDRSMDPKHNNIVIAQLNNEFTVKRLYRRGGVVKLIAENNIYPPRLIKEEDDFLVWGVVTFNLHKLC
;
A
#
# COMPACT_ATOMS: atom_id res chain seq x y z
N MET A 1 19.43 -25.27 -11.20
CA MET A 1 18.59 -24.63 -10.17
C MET A 1 18.96 -23.15 -10.14
N TYR A 2 18.05 -22.31 -10.64
CA TYR A 2 18.25 -20.88 -10.54
C TYR A 2 17.86 -20.46 -9.13
N VAL A 3 18.82 -20.08 -8.31
CA VAL A 3 18.55 -19.36 -7.06
C VAL A 3 18.19 -17.95 -7.48
N GLU A 4 16.90 -17.63 -7.57
CA GLU A 4 16.49 -16.24 -7.58
C GLU A 4 16.94 -15.65 -6.24
N ASN A 5 17.96 -14.82 -6.28
CA ASN A 5 18.36 -14.00 -5.15
C ASN A 5 17.22 -13.02 -4.87
N TYR A 6 16.26 -13.43 -4.04
CA TYR A 6 15.32 -12.48 -3.45
C TYR A 6 16.13 -11.54 -2.57
N SER A 7 16.50 -10.39 -3.13
CA SER A 7 17.15 -9.37 -2.33
C SER A 7 16.22 -8.96 -1.20
N THR A 8 16.73 -8.93 0.01
CA THR A 8 15.99 -8.42 1.16
C THR A 8 15.47 -7.02 0.84
N PRO A 9 14.17 -6.73 1.04
CA PRO A 9 13.65 -5.39 0.82
C PRO A 9 14.45 -4.34 1.58
N GLN A 10 14.75 -3.23 0.93
CA GLN A 10 15.52 -2.13 1.52
C GLN A 10 14.60 -0.94 1.76
N PRO A 11 14.80 -0.19 2.85
CA PRO A 11 14.05 1.04 3.08
C PRO A 11 14.22 2.04 1.94
N VAL A 12 13.17 2.82 1.73
CA VAL A 12 13.22 3.92 0.76
C VAL A 12 14.25 4.95 1.21
N VAL A 13 15.16 5.32 0.30
CA VAL A 13 16.07 6.43 0.55
C VAL A 13 15.32 7.72 0.26
N VAL A 14 15.08 8.51 1.29
CA VAL A 14 14.40 9.80 1.19
C VAL A 14 15.44 10.91 1.22
N SER A 15 15.38 11.80 0.23
CA SER A 15 16.23 12.99 0.21
C SER A 15 15.87 13.93 1.35
N ASP A 16 16.87 14.53 1.99
CA ASP A 16 16.65 15.58 3.00
C ASP A 16 16.31 16.94 2.35
N VAL A 17 16.36 17.04 1.02
CA VAL A 17 15.95 18.24 0.29
C VAL A 17 14.43 18.26 0.18
N SER A 18 13.80 19.26 0.81
CA SER A 18 12.37 19.49 0.68
C SER A 18 12.02 20.03 -0.70
N VAL A 19 11.04 19.42 -1.34
CA VAL A 19 10.40 19.94 -2.54
C VAL A 19 8.98 20.35 -2.16
N MET A 20 8.75 21.65 -2.08
CA MET A 20 7.45 22.20 -1.71
C MET A 20 6.58 22.35 -2.97
N LEU A 21 5.39 21.77 -2.92
CA LEU A 21 4.39 21.85 -3.99
C LEU A 21 3.20 22.65 -3.50
N ASP A 22 2.69 23.52 -4.37
CA ASP A 22 1.48 24.27 -4.08
C ASP A 22 0.25 23.38 -4.30
N VAL A 23 -0.57 23.27 -3.26
CA VAL A 23 -1.87 22.61 -3.38
C VAL A 23 -2.84 23.61 -3.96
N CYS A 24 -3.46 23.25 -5.10
CA CYS A 24 -4.49 24.11 -5.69
C CYS A 24 -5.67 24.25 -4.71
N GLY A 25 -6.08 25.50 -4.45
CA GLY A 25 -7.16 25.80 -3.52
C GLY A 25 -8.56 25.41 -4.02
N TRP A 26 -8.67 24.85 -5.21
CA TRP A 26 -9.94 24.45 -5.82
C TRP A 26 -10.09 22.92 -5.83
N HIS A 27 -11.30 22.46 -5.51
CA HIS A 27 -11.63 21.05 -5.68
C HIS A 27 -12.06 20.78 -7.12
N VAL A 28 -11.64 19.64 -7.65
CA VAL A 28 -12.03 19.15 -8.96
C VAL A 28 -13.09 18.06 -8.74
N PRO A 29 -14.35 18.30 -9.18
CA PRO A 29 -15.37 17.27 -9.04
C PRO A 29 -15.08 16.08 -9.94
N ALA A 30 -15.26 14.89 -9.41
CA ALA A 30 -15.13 13.62 -10.15
C ALA A 30 -16.49 13.12 -10.67
N GLY A 31 -17.43 13.99 -10.79
CA GLY A 31 -18.77 13.76 -11.35
C GLY A 31 -19.16 14.91 -12.25
N PHE A 32 -20.32 15.50 -12.01
CA PHE A 32 -20.72 16.69 -12.74
C PHE A 32 -19.85 17.90 -12.39
N PRO A 33 -19.50 18.75 -13.37
CA PRO A 33 -18.79 19.99 -13.08
C PRO A 33 -19.53 20.85 -12.06
N SER A 34 -18.80 21.49 -11.18
CA SER A 34 -19.33 22.44 -10.21
C SER A 34 -18.52 23.74 -10.24
N PRO A 35 -19.12 24.88 -9.83
CA PRO A 35 -18.37 26.12 -9.73
C PRO A 35 -17.16 25.97 -8.83
N ALA A 36 -16.04 26.60 -9.21
CA ALA A 36 -14.86 26.68 -8.35
C ALA A 36 -15.21 27.49 -7.09
N ALA A 37 -14.80 26.98 -5.94
CA ALA A 37 -14.88 27.68 -4.67
C ALA A 37 -13.48 28.01 -4.18
N ASP A 38 -13.27 29.23 -3.66
CA ASP A 38 -12.00 29.63 -3.10
C ASP A 38 -11.75 28.87 -1.79
N HIS A 39 -10.65 28.14 -1.75
CA HIS A 39 -10.12 27.50 -0.55
C HIS A 39 -8.73 28.06 -0.26
N ALA A 40 -8.31 28.02 1.00
CA ALA A 40 -6.97 28.42 1.38
C ALA A 40 -5.93 27.58 0.62
N GLN A 41 -4.93 28.24 0.05
CA GLN A 41 -3.79 27.58 -0.57
C GLN A 41 -2.88 27.00 0.50
N GLU A 42 -2.37 25.81 0.25
CA GLU A 42 -1.45 25.11 1.11
C GLU A 42 -0.21 24.69 0.31
N ARG A 43 0.93 24.67 0.98
CA ARG A 43 2.15 24.11 0.40
C ARG A 43 2.54 22.84 1.16
N ILE A 44 2.81 21.79 0.43
CA ILE A 44 3.15 20.50 1.01
C ILE A 44 4.49 19.96 0.46
N ASP A 45 5.17 19.19 1.28
CA ASP A 45 6.26 18.31 0.89
C ASP A 45 5.70 16.89 0.80
N LEU A 46 5.66 16.31 -0.40
CA LEU A 46 5.10 14.97 -0.62
C LEU A 46 5.82 13.90 0.19
N ASN A 47 7.13 14.01 0.38
CA ASN A 47 7.86 13.06 1.20
C ASN A 47 7.35 13.05 2.64
N LYS A 48 7.16 14.22 3.23
CA LYS A 48 6.62 14.34 4.59
C LYS A 48 5.16 13.91 4.68
N GLN A 49 4.39 14.17 3.61
CA GLN A 49 2.97 13.81 3.56
C GLN A 49 2.75 12.29 3.47
N LEU A 50 3.57 11.61 2.69
CA LEU A 50 3.40 10.19 2.39
C LEU A 50 4.20 9.27 3.32
N ILE A 51 5.31 9.73 3.88
CA ILE A 51 6.27 8.91 4.60
C ILE A 51 6.32 9.36 6.06
N ARG A 52 5.72 8.58 6.96
CA ARG A 52 5.73 8.84 8.40
C ARG A 52 7.06 8.48 9.03
N ASN A 53 7.60 7.34 8.63
CA ASN A 53 8.85 6.80 9.16
C ASN A 53 9.71 6.32 8.00
N LYS A 54 10.69 7.13 7.62
CA LYS A 54 11.56 6.83 6.47
C LYS A 54 12.39 5.55 6.65
N GLU A 55 12.73 5.21 7.89
CA GLU A 55 13.54 4.02 8.19
C GLU A 55 12.73 2.73 8.12
N ALA A 56 11.40 2.83 8.18
CA ALA A 56 10.47 1.70 8.13
C ALA A 56 9.61 1.67 6.87
N THR A 57 9.81 2.60 5.92
CA THR A 57 9.03 2.71 4.69
C THR A 57 9.74 2.06 3.53
N TYR A 58 9.01 1.22 2.81
CA TYR A 58 9.47 0.41 1.68
C TYR A 58 8.55 0.59 0.48
N ILE A 59 9.06 0.34 -0.72
CA ILE A 59 8.26 0.30 -1.94
C ILE A 59 8.20 -1.13 -2.45
N PHE A 60 6.99 -1.59 -2.75
CA PHE A 60 6.73 -2.84 -3.45
C PHE A 60 6.05 -2.57 -4.79
N ARG A 61 6.51 -3.25 -5.84
CA ARG A 61 5.82 -3.27 -7.13
C ARG A 61 4.76 -4.36 -7.14
N VAL A 62 3.58 -4.01 -7.66
CA VAL A 62 2.46 -4.93 -7.75
C VAL A 62 2.57 -5.80 -9.00
N LYS A 63 2.33 -7.09 -8.84
CA LYS A 63 2.15 -8.04 -9.92
C LYS A 63 0.80 -8.74 -9.76
N GLY A 64 0.08 -8.88 -10.88
CA GLY A 64 -1.22 -9.52 -10.89
C GLY A 64 -2.39 -8.58 -10.56
N ASP A 65 -3.58 -9.16 -10.43
CA ASP A 65 -4.85 -8.45 -10.43
C ASP A 65 -5.72 -8.75 -9.19
N SER A 66 -5.16 -9.37 -8.16
CA SER A 66 -5.95 -9.79 -7.00
C SER A 66 -6.51 -8.64 -6.15
N MET A 67 -6.04 -7.42 -6.37
CA MET A 67 -6.42 -6.24 -5.57
C MET A 67 -7.05 -5.12 -6.41
N ILE A 68 -7.52 -5.40 -7.60
CA ILE A 68 -8.11 -4.38 -8.49
C ILE A 68 -9.35 -3.71 -7.90
N GLY A 69 -10.14 -4.43 -7.09
CA GLY A 69 -11.29 -3.86 -6.40
C GLY A 69 -10.93 -2.82 -5.33
N ALA A 70 -9.68 -2.79 -4.89
CA ALA A 70 -9.13 -1.77 -3.99
C ALA A 70 -8.38 -0.67 -4.75
N GLY A 71 -8.44 -0.65 -6.09
CA GLY A 71 -7.74 0.33 -6.92
C GLY A 71 -6.24 0.09 -7.02
N ILE A 72 -5.79 -1.15 -6.82
CA ILE A 72 -4.39 -1.54 -6.92
C ILE A 72 -4.22 -2.42 -8.16
N TYR A 73 -3.39 -1.96 -9.09
CA TYR A 73 -3.19 -2.59 -10.39
C TYR A 73 -1.76 -3.03 -10.59
N GLU A 74 -1.56 -3.97 -11.53
CA GLU A 74 -0.23 -4.41 -11.90
C GLU A 74 0.66 -3.22 -12.31
N GLY A 75 1.90 -3.21 -11.81
CA GLY A 75 2.85 -2.13 -12.06
C GLY A 75 2.79 -0.97 -11.06
N ASP A 76 1.77 -0.92 -10.23
CA ASP A 76 1.66 0.09 -9.18
C ASP A 76 2.81 0.00 -8.17
N ALA A 77 3.11 1.12 -7.51
CA ALA A 77 4.07 1.18 -6.42
C ALA A 77 3.35 1.37 -5.09
N LEU A 78 3.45 0.39 -4.22
CA LEU A 78 2.88 0.45 -2.87
C LEU A 78 3.91 1.01 -1.90
N LEU A 79 3.52 2.04 -1.14
CA LEU A 79 4.26 2.46 0.05
C LEU A 79 3.83 1.59 1.22
N VAL A 80 4.80 0.99 1.89
CA VAL A 80 4.58 0.02 2.96
C VAL A 80 5.33 0.46 4.20
N ASP A 81 4.63 0.61 5.30
CA ASP A 81 5.20 0.99 6.59
C ASP A 81 5.26 -0.23 7.52
N ARG A 82 6.48 -0.62 7.88
CA ARG A 82 6.71 -1.75 8.80
C ARG A 82 6.54 -1.38 10.27
N SER A 83 6.55 -0.10 10.60
CA SER A 83 6.39 0.36 11.99
C SER A 83 4.94 0.39 12.46
N MET A 84 3.98 0.30 11.53
CA MET A 84 2.56 0.28 11.87
C MET A 84 2.12 -1.08 12.37
N ASP A 85 1.32 -1.08 13.44
CA ASP A 85 0.62 -2.28 13.91
C ASP A 85 -0.53 -2.63 12.96
N PRO A 86 -0.49 -3.81 12.31
CA PRO A 86 -1.53 -4.19 11.35
C PRO A 86 -2.86 -4.47 12.06
N LYS A 87 -3.93 -3.87 11.53
CA LYS A 87 -5.29 -4.01 12.06
C LYS A 87 -6.20 -4.70 11.07
N HIS A 88 -7.32 -5.21 11.59
CA HIS A 88 -8.40 -5.72 10.75
C HIS A 88 -8.78 -4.71 9.68
N ASN A 89 -8.98 -5.18 8.44
CA ASN A 89 -9.25 -4.41 7.22
C ASN A 89 -8.08 -3.60 6.64
N ASN A 90 -6.91 -3.59 7.25
CA ASN A 90 -5.75 -3.01 6.57
C ASN A 90 -5.40 -3.81 5.32
N ILE A 91 -4.93 -3.12 4.29
CA ILE A 91 -4.21 -3.76 3.19
C ILE A 91 -2.77 -3.92 3.65
N VAL A 92 -2.25 -5.14 3.52
CA VAL A 92 -0.95 -5.51 4.06
C VAL A 92 -0.11 -6.23 3.03
N ILE A 93 1.21 -6.15 3.21
CA ILE A 93 2.12 -7.12 2.63
C ILE A 93 2.24 -8.26 3.62
N ALA A 94 1.83 -9.43 3.22
CA ALA A 94 1.93 -10.65 4.01
C ALA A 94 3.05 -11.54 3.46
N GLN A 95 3.78 -12.15 4.35
CA GLN A 95 4.67 -13.26 4.05
C GLN A 95 3.98 -14.55 4.47
N LEU A 96 3.70 -15.42 3.51
CA LEU A 96 3.04 -16.69 3.73
C LEU A 96 3.87 -17.80 3.09
N ASN A 97 4.37 -18.72 3.89
CA ASN A 97 5.19 -19.85 3.43
C ASN A 97 6.34 -19.40 2.50
N ASN A 98 7.06 -18.35 2.91
CA ASN A 98 8.18 -17.70 2.21
C ASN A 98 7.80 -16.93 0.92
N GLU A 99 6.53 -16.71 0.67
CA GLU A 99 6.07 -15.90 -0.46
C GLU A 99 5.44 -14.59 0.02
N PHE A 100 5.72 -13.50 -0.68
CA PHE A 100 5.09 -12.20 -0.44
C PHE A 100 3.82 -12.05 -1.26
N THR A 101 2.79 -11.47 -0.63
CA THR A 101 1.55 -11.12 -1.30
C THR A 101 0.93 -9.86 -0.70
N VAL A 102 0.19 -9.11 -1.51
CA VAL A 102 -0.63 -7.99 -1.03
C VAL A 102 -2.08 -8.43 -0.95
N LYS A 103 -2.68 -8.28 0.22
CA LYS A 103 -4.06 -8.69 0.49
C LYS A 103 -4.68 -7.79 1.56
N ARG A 104 -6.00 -7.85 1.68
CA ARG A 104 -6.70 -7.28 2.83
C ARG A 104 -6.66 -8.27 4.00
N LEU A 105 -6.24 -7.76 5.15
CA LEU A 105 -6.15 -8.56 6.37
C LEU A 105 -7.52 -8.66 7.05
N TYR A 106 -8.02 -9.87 7.20
CA TYR A 106 -9.11 -10.16 8.12
C TYR A 106 -8.54 -10.72 9.42
N ARG A 107 -8.88 -10.10 10.54
CA ARG A 107 -8.45 -10.55 11.86
C ARG A 107 -9.55 -10.29 12.88
N ARG A 108 -10.35 -11.30 13.19
CA ARG A 108 -11.42 -11.24 14.21
C ARG A 108 -11.62 -12.60 14.86
N GLY A 109 -11.88 -12.59 16.17
CA GLY A 109 -12.26 -13.80 16.91
C GLY A 109 -11.22 -14.92 16.84
N GLY A 110 -9.93 -14.57 16.80
CA GLY A 110 -8.85 -15.55 16.66
C GLY A 110 -8.68 -16.11 15.24
N VAL A 111 -9.53 -15.68 14.29
CA VAL A 111 -9.46 -16.10 12.89
C VAL A 111 -8.70 -15.06 12.08
N VAL A 112 -7.73 -15.53 11.28
CA VAL A 112 -6.95 -14.70 10.37
C VAL A 112 -7.15 -15.20 8.96
N LYS A 113 -7.48 -14.30 8.04
CA LYS A 113 -7.60 -14.59 6.60
C LYS A 113 -6.90 -13.50 5.79
N LEU A 114 -6.42 -13.86 4.64
CA LEU A 114 -5.98 -12.95 3.59
C LEU A 114 -7.05 -12.90 2.51
N ILE A 115 -7.59 -11.72 2.25
CA ILE A 115 -8.72 -11.53 1.35
C ILE A 115 -8.27 -10.70 0.15
N ALA A 116 -8.45 -11.24 -1.06
CA ALA A 116 -8.28 -10.51 -2.29
C ALA A 116 -9.44 -9.52 -2.50
N GLU A 117 -9.19 -8.41 -3.13
CA GLU A 117 -10.20 -7.47 -3.63
C GLU A 117 -10.50 -7.77 -5.10
N ASN A 118 -10.84 -9.02 -5.36
CA ASN A 118 -11.22 -9.55 -6.67
C ASN A 118 -11.95 -10.87 -6.45
N ASN A 119 -13.20 -10.95 -6.86
CA ASN A 119 -14.10 -12.06 -6.56
C ASN A 119 -13.68 -13.41 -7.15
N ILE A 120 -12.78 -13.43 -8.14
CA ILE A 120 -12.28 -14.68 -8.70
C ILE A 120 -11.29 -15.40 -7.79
N TYR A 121 -10.75 -14.70 -6.78
CA TYR A 121 -9.81 -15.27 -5.81
C TYR A 121 -10.51 -15.55 -4.48
N PRO A 122 -10.53 -16.81 -4.00
CA PRO A 122 -11.12 -17.13 -2.71
C PRO A 122 -10.27 -16.60 -1.55
N PRO A 123 -10.90 -16.29 -0.39
CA PRO A 123 -10.16 -15.97 0.82
C PRO A 123 -9.22 -17.11 1.24
N ARG A 124 -8.03 -16.76 1.71
CA ARG A 124 -7.05 -17.71 2.22
C ARG A 124 -7.06 -17.70 3.75
N LEU A 125 -7.63 -18.74 4.34
CA LEU A 125 -7.56 -18.94 5.79
C LEU A 125 -6.12 -19.28 6.21
N ILE A 126 -5.61 -18.60 7.22
CA ILE A 126 -4.30 -18.89 7.81
C ILE A 126 -4.47 -19.98 8.85
N LYS A 127 -3.71 -21.06 8.72
CA LYS A 127 -3.73 -22.23 9.58
C LYS A 127 -2.52 -22.23 10.52
N GLU A 128 -2.58 -23.05 11.57
CA GLU A 128 -1.47 -23.16 12.53
C GLU A 128 -0.16 -23.64 11.89
N GLU A 129 -0.25 -24.52 10.89
CA GLU A 129 0.91 -25.03 10.16
C GLU A 129 1.52 -24.03 9.17
N ASP A 130 0.82 -22.93 8.86
CA ASP A 130 1.33 -21.91 7.95
C ASP A 130 2.43 -21.07 8.63
N ASP A 131 3.51 -20.83 7.91
CA ASP A 131 4.50 -19.82 8.27
C ASP A 131 4.00 -18.45 7.78
N PHE A 132 3.40 -17.70 8.68
CA PHE A 132 2.69 -16.47 8.36
C PHE A 132 3.21 -15.29 9.17
N LEU A 133 3.45 -14.19 8.48
CA LEU A 133 3.83 -12.91 9.05
C LEU A 133 3.17 -11.77 8.26
N VAL A 134 2.57 -10.81 8.95
CA VAL A 134 2.28 -9.52 8.33
C VAL A 134 3.57 -8.72 8.30
N TRP A 135 4.09 -8.53 7.09
CA TRP A 135 5.39 -7.89 6.91
C TRP A 135 5.31 -6.37 7.07
N GLY A 136 4.23 -5.75 6.63
CA GLY A 136 4.00 -4.32 6.75
C GLY A 136 2.60 -3.91 6.29
N VAL A 137 2.22 -2.68 6.63
CA VAL A 137 0.92 -2.10 6.27
C VAL A 137 1.09 -1.22 5.04
N VAL A 138 0.24 -1.44 4.03
CA VAL A 138 0.20 -0.58 2.84
C VAL A 138 -0.49 0.72 3.19
N THR A 139 0.20 1.83 3.04
CA THR A 139 -0.31 3.17 3.38
C THR A 139 -0.79 3.94 2.17
N PHE A 140 -0.10 3.81 1.04
CA PHE A 140 -0.44 4.48 -0.20
C PHE A 140 -0.17 3.58 -1.40
N ASN A 141 -0.95 3.80 -2.45
CA ASN A 141 -0.70 3.25 -3.77
C ASN A 141 -0.39 4.38 -4.75
N LEU A 142 0.74 4.28 -5.43
CA LEU A 142 1.14 5.22 -6.48
C LEU A 142 0.86 4.59 -7.83
N HIS A 143 -0.23 5.02 -8.44
CA HIS A 143 -0.68 4.56 -9.74
C HIS A 143 -0.33 5.58 -10.81
N LYS A 144 0.52 5.19 -11.75
CA LYS A 144 0.93 6.05 -12.86
C LYS A 144 -0.13 6.05 -13.96
N LEU A 145 -0.54 7.24 -14.42
CA LEU A 145 -1.59 7.39 -15.42
C LEU A 145 -1.06 7.57 -16.85
N CYS A 146 0.20 7.97 -16.99
CA CYS A 146 0.79 8.11 -18.33
C CYS A 146 2.30 7.92 -18.35
#